data_fd865d7c40e60261fb10a96f81b1010e
#
_entry.id   fd865d7c40e60261fb10a96f81b1010e
#
_cell.length_a   1.000
_cell.length_b   1.000
_cell.length_c   1.000
_cell.angle_alpha   90.00
_cell.angle_beta   90.00
_cell.angle_gamma   90.00
#
_symmetry.space_group_name_H-M   'P 1'
#
loop_
_entity.id
_entity.type
_entity.pdbx_description
1 polymer ?
#
loop_
_entity_poly.entity_id
_entity_poly.type
_entity_poly.pdbx_seq_one_letter_code
_entity_poly.pdbx_strand_id
1 'polypeptide(L)'
;MSRDEAIDRLWHDRPRDAFVRASVWAGFALIVLSYAIGDFDWGDLLSPRRQANLARFLTEVRPFPLQGVDWDWNVAWNWATELLADRGAQAALTTLAISVAAILIAGGVSLGLSLPAARNFASAEPFLTLAKPAPLWVRVGWRVICNGTRMILMLMRAIPEYLAAFLLLAIFGPTPVTAILALAIHNAGILGRLGAESIENIPIEAPRSLRALGASRMRIASWVFLPELLPRLLLYFFYRWETCVRESTVLGLFGIASLGYWIDDARTR
;
A
#
# COMPACT_ATOMS: atom_id res chain seq x y z
N MET A 1 -48.21 -6.37 4.66
CA MET A 1 -46.89 -6.76 5.11
C MET A 1 -45.96 -5.60 4.83
N SER A 2 -45.43 -4.97 5.86
CA SER A 2 -44.50 -3.87 5.68
C SER A 2 -43.17 -4.36 5.07
N ARG A 3 -42.43 -3.49 4.42
CA ARG A 3 -41.13 -3.80 3.83
C ARG A 3 -40.14 -4.34 4.90
N ASP A 4 -40.28 -3.85 6.11
CA ASP A 4 -39.45 -4.22 7.24
C ASP A 4 -39.76 -5.64 7.73
N GLU A 5 -41.05 -6.06 7.77
CA GLU A 5 -41.46 -7.43 8.09
C GLU A 5 -40.97 -8.45 7.04
N ALA A 6 -40.87 -8.04 5.76
CA ALA A 6 -40.34 -8.90 4.72
C ALA A 6 -38.81 -9.07 4.85
N ILE A 7 -38.08 -8.01 5.21
CA ILE A 7 -36.65 -8.03 5.46
C ILE A 7 -36.32 -8.91 6.68
N ASP A 8 -37.07 -8.77 7.76
CA ASP A 8 -36.88 -9.56 8.98
C ASP A 8 -37.11 -11.05 8.74
N ARG A 9 -38.13 -11.41 7.95
CA ARG A 9 -38.35 -12.81 7.56
C ARG A 9 -37.20 -13.38 6.76
N LEU A 10 -36.74 -12.65 5.75
CA LEU A 10 -35.58 -13.07 4.92
C LEU A 10 -34.29 -13.20 5.73
N TRP A 11 -34.14 -12.38 6.76
CA TRP A 11 -33.03 -12.47 7.70
C TRP A 11 -33.10 -13.70 8.59
N HIS A 12 -34.29 -14.05 9.11
CA HIS A 12 -34.50 -15.24 9.95
C HIS A 12 -34.44 -16.54 9.15
N ASP A 13 -34.93 -16.53 7.91
CA ASP A 13 -34.95 -17.69 7.02
C ASP A 13 -33.61 -17.92 6.29
N ARG A 14 -32.62 -17.07 6.55
CA ARG A 14 -31.29 -17.20 5.94
C ARG A 14 -30.66 -18.53 6.33
N PRO A 15 -30.34 -19.42 5.36
CA PRO A 15 -29.70 -20.69 5.66
C PRO A 15 -28.39 -20.45 6.40
N ARG A 16 -28.28 -21.01 7.60
CA ARG A 16 -27.04 -20.93 8.38
C ARG A 16 -26.01 -21.80 7.66
N ASP A 17 -25.06 -21.11 6.98
CA ASP A 17 -24.05 -21.81 6.21
C ASP A 17 -23.17 -22.67 7.12
N ALA A 18 -23.31 -24.00 6.97
CA ALA A 18 -22.57 -24.99 7.74
C ALA A 18 -21.06 -24.82 7.54
N PHE A 19 -20.65 -24.37 6.32
CA PHE A 19 -19.25 -24.09 6.01
C PHE A 19 -18.70 -22.94 6.84
N VAL A 20 -19.43 -21.83 6.97
CA VAL A 20 -19.00 -20.69 7.78
C VAL A 20 -18.82 -21.09 9.24
N ARG A 21 -19.77 -21.85 9.80
CA ARG A 21 -19.66 -22.35 11.20
C ARG A 21 -18.46 -23.29 11.38
N ALA A 22 -18.30 -24.23 10.45
CA ALA A 22 -17.15 -25.15 10.49
C ALA A 22 -15.81 -24.40 10.38
N SER A 23 -15.71 -23.38 9.51
CA SER A 23 -14.52 -22.54 9.37
C SER A 23 -14.21 -21.73 10.64
N VAL A 24 -15.24 -21.19 11.31
CA VAL A 24 -15.07 -20.48 12.59
C VAL A 24 -14.57 -21.43 13.68
N TRP A 25 -15.18 -22.62 13.79
CA TRP A 25 -14.72 -23.62 14.76
C TRP A 25 -13.33 -24.16 14.46
N ALA A 26 -13.01 -24.38 13.17
CA ALA A 26 -11.66 -24.78 12.76
C ALA A 26 -10.63 -23.68 13.09
N GLY A 27 -10.95 -22.41 12.82
CA GLY A 27 -10.10 -21.29 13.20
C GLY A 27 -9.89 -21.19 14.71
N PHE A 28 -10.96 -21.34 15.49
CA PHE A 28 -10.87 -21.37 16.95
C PHE A 28 -10.02 -22.55 17.47
N ALA A 29 -10.24 -23.74 16.91
CA ALA A 29 -9.44 -24.93 17.25
C ALA A 29 -7.95 -24.74 16.92
N LEU A 30 -7.62 -24.12 15.77
CA LEU A 30 -6.24 -23.80 15.42
C LEU A 30 -5.59 -22.81 16.39
N ILE A 31 -6.35 -21.80 16.83
CA ILE A 31 -5.86 -20.86 17.85
C ILE A 31 -5.57 -21.59 19.17
N VAL A 32 -6.52 -22.38 19.65
CA VAL A 32 -6.34 -23.15 20.90
C VAL A 32 -5.18 -24.13 20.77
N LEU A 33 -5.08 -24.81 19.64
CA LEU A 33 -3.96 -25.74 19.35
C LEU A 33 -2.61 -25.03 19.33
N SER A 34 -2.55 -23.84 18.71
CA SER A 34 -1.36 -23.00 18.70
C SER A 34 -0.91 -22.62 20.12
N TYR A 35 -1.85 -22.31 21.01
CA TYR A 35 -1.54 -22.05 22.41
C TYR A 35 -1.14 -23.31 23.19
N ALA A 36 -1.72 -24.46 22.87
CA ALA A 36 -1.43 -25.72 23.54
C ALA A 36 -0.08 -26.32 23.14
N ILE A 37 0.35 -26.11 21.89
CA ILE A 37 1.62 -26.62 21.36
C ILE A 37 2.75 -25.57 21.50
N GLY A 38 2.40 -24.27 21.48
CA GLY A 38 3.38 -23.20 21.63
C GLY A 38 3.82 -23.06 23.09
N ASP A 39 5.11 -22.84 23.31
CA ASP A 39 5.70 -22.50 24.62
C ASP A 39 5.29 -21.08 25.07
N PHE A 40 3.97 -20.81 25.07
CA PHE A 40 3.45 -19.50 25.47
C PHE A 40 3.21 -19.47 26.97
N ASP A 41 4.16 -18.91 27.71
CA ASP A 41 4.03 -18.70 29.14
C ASP A 41 3.35 -17.35 29.44
N TRP A 42 2.09 -17.39 29.90
CA TRP A 42 1.35 -16.21 30.35
C TRP A 42 2.04 -15.53 31.53
N GLY A 43 2.75 -16.27 32.37
CA GLY A 43 3.52 -15.74 33.50
C GLY A 43 4.67 -14.84 33.02
N ASP A 44 5.25 -15.16 31.86
CA ASP A 44 6.32 -14.34 31.28
C ASP A 44 5.85 -12.95 30.82
N LEU A 45 4.56 -12.76 30.49
CA LEU A 45 4.00 -11.44 30.16
C LEU A 45 4.15 -10.42 31.32
N LEU A 46 4.05 -10.89 32.54
CA LEU A 46 4.20 -10.08 33.77
C LEU A 46 5.53 -10.30 34.47
N SER A 47 6.51 -10.91 33.78
CA SER A 47 7.81 -11.16 34.36
C SER A 47 8.50 -9.87 34.85
N PRO A 48 9.31 -9.93 35.93
CA PRO A 48 10.02 -8.76 36.44
C PRO A 48 10.87 -8.06 35.40
N ARG A 49 11.43 -8.84 34.43
CA ARG A 49 12.19 -8.33 33.29
C ARG A 49 11.35 -7.44 32.37
N ARG A 50 10.12 -7.85 32.04
CA ARG A 50 9.22 -7.07 31.16
C ARG A 50 8.69 -5.85 31.88
N GLN A 51 8.41 -5.95 33.18
CA GLN A 51 8.04 -4.81 34.00
C GLN A 51 9.18 -3.78 34.07
N ALA A 52 10.41 -4.21 34.26
CA ALA A 52 11.58 -3.33 34.23
C ALA A 52 11.80 -2.69 32.84
N ASN A 53 11.59 -3.46 31.77
CA ASN A 53 11.66 -2.92 30.41
C ASN A 53 10.55 -1.89 30.15
N LEU A 54 9.33 -2.12 30.63
CA LEU A 54 8.23 -1.16 30.55
C LEU A 54 8.54 0.12 31.34
N ALA A 55 9.02 -0.03 32.56
CA ALA A 55 9.42 1.11 33.40
C ALA A 55 10.52 1.95 32.73
N ARG A 56 11.53 1.27 32.15
CA ARG A 56 12.59 1.93 31.38
C ARG A 56 12.00 2.66 30.16
N PHE A 57 11.16 2.00 29.37
CA PHE A 57 10.51 2.60 28.21
C PHE A 57 9.71 3.84 28.59
N LEU A 58 8.92 3.80 29.66
CA LEU A 58 8.14 4.95 30.14
C LEU A 58 9.03 6.12 30.59
N THR A 59 10.23 5.83 31.09
CA THR A 59 11.22 6.87 31.44
C THR A 59 11.85 7.45 30.15
N GLU A 60 12.23 6.59 29.20
CA GLU A 60 12.88 6.99 27.95
C GLU A 60 11.94 7.74 26.97
N VAL A 61 10.62 7.53 27.05
CA VAL A 61 9.62 8.28 26.27
C VAL A 61 9.56 9.76 26.67
N ARG A 62 9.96 10.09 27.91
CA ARG A 62 10.05 11.50 28.32
C ARG A 62 11.20 12.20 27.60
N PRO A 63 11.03 13.48 27.20
CA PRO A 63 12.14 14.29 26.71
C PRO A 63 13.36 14.20 27.64
N PHE A 64 14.54 14.04 27.07
CA PHE A 64 15.76 13.82 27.86
C PHE A 64 15.94 14.82 29.04
N PRO A 65 15.73 16.14 28.86
CA PRO A 65 15.85 17.10 29.95
C PRO A 65 14.79 16.96 31.07
N LEU A 66 13.72 16.20 30.81
CA LEU A 66 12.61 15.98 31.75
C LEU A 66 12.63 14.58 32.37
N GLN A 67 13.67 13.81 32.14
CA GLN A 67 13.84 12.50 32.76
C GLN A 67 14.25 12.69 34.24
N GLY A 68 13.45 12.12 35.14
CA GLY A 68 13.70 12.21 36.57
C GLY A 68 13.33 13.51 37.27
N VAL A 69 12.73 14.47 36.56
CA VAL A 69 12.24 15.75 37.13
C VAL A 69 10.76 15.95 36.83
N ASP A 70 10.13 16.92 37.49
CA ASP A 70 8.76 17.28 37.22
C ASP A 70 8.58 17.82 35.81
N TRP A 71 7.36 17.69 35.27
CA TRP A 71 7.05 18.13 33.92
C TRP A 71 7.02 19.64 33.80
N ASP A 72 7.86 20.22 32.93
CA ASP A 72 7.86 21.61 32.54
C ASP A 72 7.72 21.78 31.03
N TRP A 73 6.64 22.42 30.60
CA TRP A 73 6.34 22.66 29.20
C TRP A 73 7.35 23.57 28.50
N ASN A 74 7.94 24.53 29.21
CA ASN A 74 8.93 25.44 28.63
C ASN A 74 10.22 24.68 28.30
N VAL A 75 10.66 23.81 29.20
CA VAL A 75 11.84 22.96 29.00
C VAL A 75 11.59 22.00 27.85
N ALA A 76 10.41 21.35 27.81
CA ALA A 76 10.03 20.45 26.73
C ALA A 76 10.02 21.16 25.36
N TRP A 77 9.45 22.37 25.32
CA TRP A 77 9.34 23.16 24.09
C TRP A 77 10.70 23.63 23.58
N ASN A 78 11.52 24.18 24.47
CA ASN A 78 12.87 24.61 24.10
C ASN A 78 13.72 23.43 23.57
N TRP A 79 13.69 22.30 24.27
CA TRP A 79 14.36 21.10 23.80
C TRP A 79 13.86 20.64 22.44
N ALA A 80 12.54 20.62 22.20
CA ALA A 80 11.97 20.22 20.91
C ALA A 80 12.35 21.17 19.78
N THR A 81 12.38 22.49 20.04
CA THR A 81 12.79 23.48 19.03
C THR A 81 14.28 23.39 18.71
N GLU A 82 15.14 23.20 19.69
CA GLU A 82 16.58 22.97 19.48
C GLU A 82 16.83 21.69 18.67
N LEU A 83 16.12 20.61 19.03
CA LEU A 83 16.20 19.33 18.35
C LEU A 83 15.80 19.42 16.87
N LEU A 84 14.71 20.14 16.59
CA LEU A 84 14.27 20.40 15.22
C LEU A 84 15.23 21.33 14.46
N ALA A 85 15.80 22.33 15.12
CA ALA A 85 16.71 23.28 14.50
C ALA A 85 18.07 22.67 14.15
N ASP A 86 18.57 21.70 14.93
CA ASP A 86 19.85 21.03 14.65
C ASP A 86 19.77 20.23 13.32
N ARG A 87 19.09 19.10 13.31
CA ARG A 87 19.00 18.20 12.13
C ARG A 87 17.60 17.69 11.88
N GLY A 88 16.70 17.81 12.83
CA GLY A 88 15.38 17.23 12.78
C GLY A 88 14.55 17.73 11.61
N ALA A 89 14.55 19.04 11.36
CA ALA A 89 13.82 19.63 10.24
C ALA A 89 14.38 19.18 8.89
N GLN A 90 15.70 19.12 8.74
CA GLN A 90 16.33 18.62 7.50
C GLN A 90 16.04 17.15 7.26
N ALA A 91 16.10 16.32 8.31
CA ALA A 91 15.79 14.91 8.23
C ALA A 91 14.32 14.67 7.85
N ALA A 92 13.39 15.46 8.41
CA ALA A 92 11.97 15.42 8.08
C ALA A 92 11.71 15.81 6.62
N LEU A 93 12.36 16.90 6.14
CA LEU A 93 12.27 17.31 4.73
C LEU A 93 12.84 16.26 3.78
N THR A 94 13.95 15.61 4.13
CA THR A 94 14.53 14.53 3.34
C THR A 94 13.57 13.35 3.25
N THR A 95 12.95 12.93 4.37
CA THR A 95 11.94 11.88 4.40
C THR A 95 10.74 12.22 3.50
N LEU A 96 10.28 13.46 3.59
CA LEU A 96 9.18 13.95 2.76
C LEU A 96 9.57 13.94 1.27
N ALA A 97 10.76 14.41 0.93
CA ALA A 97 11.26 14.41 -0.44
C ALA A 97 11.37 13.00 -1.02
N ILE A 98 11.89 12.03 -0.24
CA ILE A 98 11.94 10.62 -0.62
C ILE A 98 10.53 10.10 -0.91
N SER A 99 9.57 10.33 -0.02
CA SER A 99 8.19 9.85 -0.17
C SER A 99 7.49 10.46 -1.38
N VAL A 100 7.67 11.77 -1.62
CA VAL A 100 7.10 12.47 -2.77
C VAL A 100 7.71 11.96 -4.07
N ALA A 101 9.03 11.84 -4.15
CA ALA A 101 9.69 11.31 -5.34
C ALA A 101 9.25 9.88 -5.66
N ALA A 102 9.17 9.01 -4.64
CA ALA A 102 8.74 7.64 -4.78
C ALA A 102 7.30 7.52 -5.31
N ILE A 103 6.36 8.28 -4.73
CA ILE A 103 4.95 8.18 -5.12
C ILE A 103 4.68 8.82 -6.49
N LEU A 104 5.43 9.86 -6.89
CA LEU A 104 5.33 10.44 -8.23
C LEU A 104 5.81 9.45 -9.30
N ILE A 105 6.93 8.77 -9.07
CA ILE A 105 7.41 7.70 -9.96
C ILE A 105 6.39 6.56 -10.01
N ALA A 106 5.90 6.11 -8.85
CA ALA A 106 4.89 5.07 -8.77
C ALA A 106 3.61 5.44 -9.54
N GLY A 107 3.14 6.68 -9.39
CA GLY A 107 1.97 7.21 -10.09
C GLY A 107 2.16 7.22 -11.61
N GLY A 108 3.28 7.71 -12.10
CA GLY A 108 3.62 7.71 -13.52
C GLY A 108 3.68 6.31 -14.13
N VAL A 109 4.38 5.39 -13.47
CA VAL A 109 4.49 3.98 -13.89
C VAL A 109 3.10 3.31 -13.86
N SER A 110 2.32 3.56 -12.82
CA SER A 110 0.98 2.97 -12.67
C SER A 110 0.01 3.42 -13.76
N LEU A 111 0.02 4.70 -14.14
CA LEU A 111 -0.77 5.21 -15.26
C LEU A 111 -0.46 4.47 -16.57
N GLY A 112 0.83 4.27 -16.86
CA GLY A 112 1.26 3.53 -18.05
C GLY A 112 0.87 2.05 -18.04
N LEU A 113 0.96 1.39 -16.88
CA LEU A 113 0.70 -0.04 -16.75
C LEU A 113 -0.79 -0.38 -16.51
N SER A 114 -1.62 0.56 -16.06
CA SER A 114 -3.05 0.33 -15.79
C SER A 114 -3.83 -0.05 -17.06
N LEU A 115 -3.57 0.63 -18.17
CA LEU A 115 -4.24 0.36 -19.46
C LEU A 115 -3.95 -1.06 -19.99
N PRO A 116 -2.70 -1.50 -20.18
CA PRO A 116 -2.43 -2.85 -20.65
C PRO A 116 -2.79 -3.94 -19.63
N ALA A 117 -2.95 -3.60 -18.34
CA ALA A 117 -3.42 -4.52 -17.32
C ALA A 117 -4.95 -4.68 -17.29
N ALA A 118 -5.73 -3.73 -17.83
CA ALA A 118 -7.19 -3.77 -17.85
C ALA A 118 -7.70 -4.73 -18.94
N ARG A 119 -8.46 -5.76 -18.58
CA ARG A 119 -8.93 -6.83 -19.50
C ARG A 119 -9.89 -6.32 -20.56
N ASN A 120 -10.72 -5.34 -20.21
CA ASN A 120 -11.67 -4.73 -21.15
C ASN A 120 -10.96 -3.87 -22.19
N PHE A 121 -9.83 -3.30 -21.90
CA PHE A 121 -9.01 -2.50 -22.80
C PHE A 121 -7.98 -3.37 -23.56
N ALA A 122 -7.28 -4.25 -22.88
CA ALA A 122 -6.23 -5.12 -23.42
C ALA A 122 -6.83 -6.41 -24.05
N SER A 123 -7.70 -6.23 -25.01
CA SER A 123 -8.33 -7.32 -25.79
C SER A 123 -8.17 -7.09 -27.28
N ALA A 124 -8.32 -8.13 -28.09
CA ALA A 124 -8.23 -8.01 -29.54
C ALA A 124 -9.31 -7.08 -30.11
N GLU A 125 -10.49 -7.14 -29.53
CA GLU A 125 -11.69 -6.39 -29.94
C GLU A 125 -12.26 -5.66 -28.71
N PRO A 126 -11.63 -4.54 -28.29
CA PRO A 126 -12.10 -3.81 -27.15
C PRO A 126 -13.43 -3.13 -27.47
N PHE A 127 -14.44 -3.33 -26.61
CA PHE A 127 -15.72 -2.65 -26.60
C PHE A 127 -16.71 -2.96 -27.72
N LEU A 128 -16.28 -3.61 -28.82
CA LEU A 128 -17.16 -4.02 -29.92
C LEU A 128 -16.95 -5.50 -30.23
N THR A 129 -18.06 -6.22 -30.45
CA THR A 129 -18.04 -7.55 -31.04
C THR A 129 -18.10 -7.41 -32.55
N LEU A 130 -17.01 -7.72 -33.23
CA LEU A 130 -16.96 -7.71 -34.69
C LEU A 130 -17.65 -8.95 -35.26
N ALA A 131 -18.23 -8.81 -36.46
CA ALA A 131 -18.88 -9.92 -37.15
C ALA A 131 -17.88 -11.08 -37.49
N LYS A 132 -16.60 -10.73 -37.68
CA LYS A 132 -15.51 -11.71 -37.84
C LYS A 132 -14.54 -11.53 -36.68
N PRO A 133 -14.29 -12.59 -35.89
CA PRO A 133 -13.37 -12.51 -34.77
C PRO A 133 -11.95 -12.23 -35.25
N ALA A 134 -11.19 -11.47 -34.48
CA ALA A 134 -9.78 -11.20 -34.76
C ALA A 134 -8.95 -12.50 -34.87
N PRO A 135 -7.90 -12.52 -35.67
CA PRO A 135 -7.00 -13.67 -35.79
C PRO A 135 -6.49 -14.19 -34.48
N LEU A 136 -6.27 -15.49 -34.37
CA LEU A 136 -5.88 -16.14 -33.10
C LEU A 136 -4.60 -15.52 -32.52
N TRP A 137 -3.61 -15.21 -33.34
CA TRP A 137 -2.34 -14.62 -32.90
C TRP A 137 -2.52 -13.22 -32.26
N VAL A 138 -3.45 -12.40 -32.75
CA VAL A 138 -3.79 -11.10 -32.18
C VAL A 138 -4.46 -11.28 -30.82
N ARG A 139 -5.38 -12.24 -30.71
CA ARG A 139 -6.08 -12.56 -29.45
C ARG A 139 -5.11 -13.08 -28.39
N VAL A 140 -4.20 -13.98 -28.80
CA VAL A 140 -3.16 -14.51 -27.91
C VAL A 140 -2.20 -13.39 -27.49
N GLY A 141 -1.74 -12.56 -28.42
CA GLY A 141 -0.85 -11.44 -28.15
C GLY A 141 -1.40 -10.49 -27.08
N TRP A 142 -2.66 -10.05 -27.23
CA TRP A 142 -3.29 -9.19 -26.23
C TRP A 142 -3.47 -9.87 -24.87
N ARG A 143 -3.77 -11.17 -24.86
CA ARG A 143 -3.88 -11.95 -23.62
C ARG A 143 -2.52 -12.05 -22.91
N VAL A 144 -1.44 -12.27 -23.65
CA VAL A 144 -0.08 -12.30 -23.11
C VAL A 144 0.31 -10.94 -22.53
N ILE A 145 0.05 -9.84 -23.25
CA ILE A 145 0.31 -8.47 -22.75
C ILE A 145 -0.46 -8.22 -21.45
N CYS A 146 -1.77 -8.48 -21.44
CA CYS A 146 -2.60 -8.25 -20.25
C CYS A 146 -2.14 -9.07 -19.05
N ASN A 147 -1.98 -10.38 -19.23
CA ASN A 147 -1.59 -11.26 -18.12
C ASN A 147 -0.14 -11.00 -17.68
N GLY A 148 0.77 -10.72 -18.62
CA GLY A 148 2.16 -10.37 -18.33
C GLY A 148 2.25 -9.08 -17.51
N THR A 149 1.53 -8.03 -17.92
CA THR A 149 1.47 -6.76 -17.15
C THR A 149 0.87 -7.00 -15.77
N ARG A 150 -0.20 -7.78 -15.66
CA ARG A 150 -0.80 -8.13 -14.35
C ARG A 150 0.17 -8.91 -13.47
N MET A 151 0.94 -9.84 -14.05
CA MET A 151 1.96 -10.58 -13.31
C MET A 151 3.06 -9.64 -12.81
N ILE A 152 3.54 -8.72 -13.64
CA ILE A 152 4.54 -7.71 -13.24
C ILE A 152 4.00 -6.88 -12.07
N LEU A 153 2.79 -6.32 -12.18
CA LEU A 153 2.16 -5.55 -11.10
C LEU A 153 1.98 -6.36 -9.81
N MET A 154 1.65 -7.65 -9.96
CA MET A 154 1.53 -8.56 -8.81
C MET A 154 2.89 -8.81 -8.15
N LEU A 155 3.94 -9.04 -8.91
CA LEU A 155 5.30 -9.23 -8.39
C LEU A 155 5.82 -7.97 -7.70
N MET A 156 5.61 -6.79 -8.31
CA MET A 156 6.03 -5.51 -7.73
C MET A 156 5.43 -5.27 -6.34
N ARG A 157 4.17 -5.63 -6.11
CA ARG A 157 3.49 -5.45 -4.82
C ARG A 157 3.63 -6.64 -3.87
N ALA A 158 4.03 -7.83 -4.36
CA ALA A 158 4.18 -9.02 -3.54
C ALA A 158 5.46 -8.97 -2.69
N ILE A 159 6.48 -8.27 -3.19
CA ILE A 159 7.72 -8.05 -2.44
C ILE A 159 7.50 -6.89 -1.48
N PRO A 160 7.62 -7.10 -0.16
CA PRO A 160 7.57 -6.01 0.81
C PRO A 160 8.62 -4.95 0.49
N GLU A 161 8.27 -3.67 0.65
CA GLU A 161 9.14 -2.54 0.34
C GLU A 161 10.47 -2.58 1.11
N TYR A 162 10.46 -3.06 2.35
CA TYR A 162 11.68 -3.22 3.17
C TYR A 162 12.62 -4.28 2.61
N LEU A 163 12.07 -5.39 2.11
CA LEU A 163 12.87 -6.42 1.45
C LEU A 163 13.45 -5.92 0.13
N ALA A 164 12.65 -5.20 -0.65
CA ALA A 164 13.12 -4.55 -1.88
C ALA A 164 14.23 -3.54 -1.58
N ALA A 165 14.07 -2.71 -0.54
CA ALA A 165 15.08 -1.76 -0.11
C ALA A 165 16.37 -2.48 0.31
N PHE A 166 16.28 -3.57 1.07
CA PHE A 166 17.43 -4.35 1.48
C PHE A 166 18.22 -4.94 0.30
N LEU A 167 17.52 -5.44 -0.72
CA LEU A 167 18.16 -5.91 -1.95
C LEU A 167 18.80 -4.77 -2.74
N LEU A 168 18.15 -3.61 -2.84
CA LEU A 168 18.68 -2.45 -3.54
C LEU A 168 19.83 -1.80 -2.79
N LEU A 169 19.92 -1.92 -1.46
CA LEU A 169 21.08 -1.48 -0.68
C LEU A 169 22.38 -2.15 -1.13
N ALA A 170 22.32 -3.42 -1.53
CA ALA A 170 23.48 -4.14 -2.04
C ALA A 170 24.01 -3.56 -3.36
N ILE A 171 23.15 -2.86 -4.14
CA ILE A 171 23.49 -2.30 -5.45
C ILE A 171 23.83 -0.81 -5.34
N PHE A 172 23.00 -0.04 -4.65
CA PHE A 172 23.08 1.44 -4.62
C PHE A 172 23.63 2.00 -3.30
N GLY A 173 23.87 1.12 -2.29
CA GLY A 173 24.24 1.56 -0.95
C GLY A 173 23.12 2.27 -0.20
N PRO A 174 23.41 2.84 1.00
CA PRO A 174 22.42 3.53 1.85
C PRO A 174 22.15 4.96 1.35
N THR A 175 21.60 5.09 0.16
CA THR A 175 21.30 6.37 -0.49
C THR A 175 19.79 6.63 -0.56
N PRO A 176 19.34 7.89 -0.66
CA PRO A 176 17.93 8.20 -0.88
C PRO A 176 17.33 7.50 -2.11
N VAL A 177 18.14 7.26 -3.16
CA VAL A 177 17.71 6.57 -4.39
C VAL A 177 17.23 5.14 -4.08
N THR A 178 17.91 4.45 -3.18
CA THR A 178 17.53 3.10 -2.73
C THR A 178 16.12 3.09 -2.15
N ALA A 179 15.80 4.02 -1.25
CA ALA A 179 14.48 4.14 -0.67
C ALA A 179 13.43 4.54 -1.70
N ILE A 180 13.74 5.53 -2.54
CA ILE A 180 12.84 6.00 -3.61
C ILE A 180 12.46 4.85 -4.54
N LEU A 181 13.42 4.05 -5.01
CA LEU A 181 13.16 2.94 -5.92
C LEU A 181 12.37 1.82 -5.25
N ALA A 182 12.71 1.44 -4.02
CA ALA A 182 12.01 0.40 -3.29
C ALA A 182 10.51 0.75 -3.12
N LEU A 183 10.25 1.97 -2.62
CA LEU A 183 8.90 2.48 -2.44
C LEU A 183 8.16 2.66 -3.77
N ALA A 184 8.85 3.18 -4.80
CA ALA A 184 8.25 3.38 -6.11
C ALA A 184 7.82 2.06 -6.76
N ILE A 185 8.65 1.03 -6.72
CA ILE A 185 8.32 -0.30 -7.27
C ILE A 185 7.11 -0.87 -6.57
N HIS A 186 7.13 -0.94 -5.25
CA HIS A 186 6.03 -1.52 -4.47
C HIS A 186 4.71 -0.77 -4.71
N ASN A 187 4.74 0.55 -4.62
CA ASN A 187 3.54 1.39 -4.79
C ASN A 187 3.03 1.42 -6.24
N ALA A 188 3.91 1.34 -7.24
CA ALA A 188 3.50 1.20 -8.65
C ALA A 188 2.73 -0.09 -8.89
N GLY A 189 3.13 -1.19 -8.26
CA GLY A 189 2.39 -2.45 -8.29
C GLY A 189 0.97 -2.34 -7.74
N ILE A 190 0.80 -1.64 -6.61
CA ILE A 190 -0.51 -1.42 -5.98
C ILE A 190 -1.36 -0.48 -6.83
N LEU A 191 -0.86 0.71 -7.14
CA LEU A 191 -1.59 1.74 -7.89
C LEU A 191 -1.95 1.27 -9.31
N GLY A 192 -1.03 0.57 -9.99
CA GLY A 192 -1.27 0.03 -11.33
C GLY A 192 -2.37 -1.03 -11.33
N ARG A 193 -2.42 -1.87 -10.30
CA ARG A 193 -3.49 -2.86 -10.14
C ARG A 193 -4.84 -2.21 -9.87
N LEU A 194 -4.89 -1.27 -8.94
CA LEU A 194 -6.11 -0.50 -8.62
C LEU A 194 -6.59 0.32 -9.83
N GLY A 195 -5.66 0.90 -10.60
CA GLY A 195 -5.97 1.59 -11.85
C GLY A 195 -6.59 0.68 -12.89
N ALA A 196 -6.03 -0.53 -13.09
CA ALA A 196 -6.59 -1.51 -14.02
C ALA A 196 -8.02 -1.95 -13.61
N GLU A 197 -8.24 -2.23 -12.33
CA GLU A 197 -9.57 -2.57 -11.80
C GLU A 197 -10.55 -1.40 -11.92
N SER A 198 -10.09 -0.17 -11.71
CA SER A 198 -10.92 1.02 -11.92
C SER A 198 -11.34 1.19 -13.38
N ILE A 199 -10.46 0.91 -14.35
CA ILE A 199 -10.77 0.90 -15.78
C ILE A 199 -11.78 -0.20 -16.11
N GLU A 200 -11.63 -1.39 -15.54
CA GLU A 200 -12.55 -2.52 -15.74
C GLU A 200 -13.97 -2.21 -15.24
N ASN A 201 -14.11 -1.35 -14.25
CA ASN A 201 -15.38 -0.93 -13.65
C ASN A 201 -16.01 0.31 -14.31
N ILE A 202 -15.40 0.89 -15.35
CA ILE A 202 -16.01 1.99 -16.10
C ILE A 202 -17.14 1.44 -16.98
N PRO A 203 -18.32 2.10 -17.00
CA PRO A 203 -19.43 1.69 -17.86
C PRO A 203 -19.03 1.61 -19.34
N ILE A 204 -19.47 0.56 -20.02
CA ILE A 204 -19.01 0.19 -21.36
C ILE A 204 -19.65 1.06 -22.47
N GLU A 205 -20.70 1.80 -22.16
CA GLU A 205 -21.53 2.54 -23.13
C GLU A 205 -20.71 3.62 -23.85
N ALA A 206 -20.00 4.46 -23.11
CA ALA A 206 -19.19 5.53 -23.68
C ALA A 206 -18.00 5.01 -24.53
N PRO A 207 -17.19 4.06 -24.07
CA PRO A 207 -16.15 3.44 -24.89
C PRO A 207 -16.69 2.76 -26.16
N ARG A 208 -17.85 2.09 -26.05
CA ARG A 208 -18.51 1.41 -27.17
C ARG A 208 -18.99 2.42 -28.23
N SER A 209 -19.63 3.50 -27.82
CA SER A 209 -20.12 4.54 -28.73
C SER A 209 -18.98 5.19 -29.51
N LEU A 210 -17.89 5.57 -28.82
CA LEU A 210 -16.70 6.11 -29.48
C LEU A 210 -16.05 5.11 -30.43
N ARG A 211 -16.01 3.84 -30.03
CA ARG A 211 -15.47 2.80 -30.88
C ARG A 211 -16.29 2.59 -32.15
N ALA A 212 -17.62 2.64 -32.05
CA ALA A 212 -18.53 2.57 -33.19
C ALA A 212 -18.33 3.73 -34.18
N LEU A 213 -17.96 4.91 -33.71
CA LEU A 213 -17.58 6.08 -34.51
C LEU A 213 -16.15 6.00 -35.07
N GLY A 214 -15.44 4.88 -34.91
CA GLY A 214 -14.10 4.66 -35.44
C GLY A 214 -12.97 5.23 -34.58
N ALA A 215 -13.22 5.60 -33.33
CA ALA A 215 -12.16 6.09 -32.46
C ALA A 215 -11.11 5.01 -32.20
N SER A 216 -9.82 5.39 -32.22
CA SER A 216 -8.71 4.50 -31.85
C SER A 216 -8.72 4.18 -30.36
N ARG A 217 -8.05 3.08 -29.98
CA ARG A 217 -7.88 2.69 -28.55
C ARG A 217 -7.32 3.83 -27.70
N MET A 218 -6.25 4.49 -28.19
CA MET A 218 -5.61 5.58 -27.46
C MET A 218 -6.53 6.79 -27.30
N ARG A 219 -7.37 7.08 -28.29
CA ARG A 219 -8.36 8.14 -28.21
C ARG A 219 -9.43 7.81 -27.16
N ILE A 220 -9.89 6.56 -27.06
CA ILE A 220 -10.79 6.11 -25.99
C ILE A 220 -10.11 6.17 -24.63
N ALA A 221 -8.83 5.79 -24.56
CA ALA A 221 -8.06 5.89 -23.33
C ALA A 221 -7.96 7.31 -22.80
N SER A 222 -7.65 8.27 -23.67
CA SER A 222 -7.47 9.68 -23.28
C SER A 222 -8.80 10.41 -23.00
N TRP A 223 -9.88 10.09 -23.71
CA TRP A 223 -11.14 10.85 -23.65
C TRP A 223 -12.18 10.24 -22.70
N VAL A 224 -12.07 8.94 -22.41
CA VAL A 224 -13.01 8.27 -21.50
C VAL A 224 -12.29 7.77 -20.27
N PHE A 225 -11.25 6.92 -20.44
CA PHE A 225 -10.66 6.26 -19.29
C PHE A 225 -9.84 7.23 -18.43
N LEU A 226 -9.05 8.10 -19.04
CA LEU A 226 -8.20 9.02 -18.25
C LEU A 226 -9.01 9.99 -17.39
N PRO A 227 -10.06 10.68 -17.89
CA PRO A 227 -10.90 11.56 -17.08
C PRO A 227 -11.66 10.82 -15.96
N GLU A 228 -12.18 9.62 -16.23
CA GLU A 228 -12.89 8.81 -15.25
C GLU A 228 -11.97 8.16 -14.21
N LEU A 229 -10.76 7.79 -14.64
CA LEU A 229 -9.76 7.13 -13.80
C LEU A 229 -9.06 8.12 -12.88
N LEU A 230 -8.75 9.33 -13.35
CA LEU A 230 -7.90 10.29 -12.66
C LEU A 230 -8.39 10.65 -11.25
N PRO A 231 -9.67 10.95 -10.99
CA PRO A 231 -10.16 11.22 -9.64
C PRO A 231 -9.97 10.06 -8.69
N ARG A 232 -10.20 8.81 -9.15
CA ARG A 232 -10.03 7.60 -8.35
C ARG A 232 -8.54 7.32 -8.09
N LEU A 233 -7.70 7.49 -9.12
CA LEU A 233 -6.26 7.35 -8.97
C LEU A 233 -5.67 8.38 -8.01
N LEU A 234 -6.11 9.62 -8.05
CA LEU A 234 -5.67 10.66 -7.11
C LEU A 234 -6.02 10.30 -5.68
N LEU A 235 -7.22 9.75 -5.43
CA LEU A 235 -7.60 9.26 -4.11
C LEU A 235 -6.64 8.17 -3.61
N TYR A 236 -6.37 7.16 -4.44
CA TYR A 236 -5.43 6.09 -4.10
C TYR A 236 -4.00 6.60 -3.96
N PHE A 237 -3.60 7.55 -4.80
CA PHE A 237 -2.29 8.19 -4.77
C PHE A 237 -2.04 8.90 -3.43
N PHE A 238 -2.96 9.74 -2.96
CA PHE A 238 -2.81 10.44 -1.69
C PHE A 238 -2.84 9.47 -0.49
N TYR A 239 -3.70 8.47 -0.53
CA TYR A 239 -3.71 7.42 0.50
C TYR A 239 -2.38 6.66 0.56
N ARG A 240 -1.82 6.31 -0.61
CA ARG A 240 -0.52 5.63 -0.67
C ARG A 240 0.64 6.56 -0.36
N TRP A 241 0.54 7.84 -0.66
CA TRP A 241 1.55 8.81 -0.25
C TRP A 241 1.65 8.92 1.28
N GLU A 242 0.55 8.97 1.98
CA GLU A 242 0.53 8.92 3.46
C GLU A 242 1.32 7.70 3.99
N THR A 243 1.09 6.52 3.42
CA THR A 243 1.86 5.32 3.79
C THR A 243 3.32 5.42 3.41
N CYS A 244 3.67 5.98 2.24
CA CYS A 244 5.04 6.21 1.82
C CYS A 244 5.83 7.10 2.79
N VAL A 245 5.22 8.10 3.40
CA VAL A 245 5.87 8.93 4.42
C VAL A 245 6.30 8.09 5.62
N ARG A 246 5.43 7.22 6.10
CA ARG A 246 5.75 6.30 7.21
C ARG A 246 6.82 5.28 6.82
N GLU A 247 6.67 4.66 5.66
CA GLU A 247 7.61 3.67 5.11
C GLU A 247 9.01 4.27 4.90
N SER A 248 9.10 5.51 4.38
CA SER A 248 10.39 6.20 4.18
C SER A 248 11.08 6.54 5.51
N THR A 249 10.32 6.80 6.57
CA THR A 249 10.88 6.95 7.92
C THR A 249 11.48 5.64 8.41
N VAL A 250 10.77 4.52 8.26
CA VAL A 250 11.26 3.20 8.71
C VAL A 250 12.48 2.76 7.90
N LEU A 251 12.55 3.08 6.60
CA LEU A 251 13.71 2.79 5.75
C LEU A 251 14.98 3.52 6.22
N GLY A 252 14.85 4.59 7.01
CA GLY A 252 15.98 5.25 7.67
C GLY A 252 16.76 4.35 8.60
N LEU A 253 16.13 3.35 9.21
CA LEU A 253 16.80 2.37 10.08
C LEU A 253 17.82 1.52 9.31
N PHE A 254 17.78 1.49 7.99
CA PHE A 254 18.79 0.85 7.13
C PHE A 254 19.97 1.78 6.79
N GLY A 255 20.16 2.88 7.51
CA GLY A 255 21.26 3.82 7.28
C GLY A 255 20.98 4.85 6.18
N ILE A 256 19.77 4.89 5.63
CA ILE A 256 19.37 5.88 4.61
C ILE A 256 19.09 7.22 5.31
N ALA A 257 19.77 8.29 4.91
CA ALA A 257 19.59 9.60 5.51
C ALA A 257 18.12 10.05 5.44
N SER A 258 17.44 10.01 6.58
CA SER A 258 16.02 10.31 6.76
C SER A 258 15.71 10.54 8.23
N LEU A 259 14.47 10.87 8.55
CA LEU A 259 14.02 11.03 9.94
C LEU A 259 14.28 9.78 10.78
N GLY A 260 14.06 8.58 10.23
CA GLY A 260 14.32 7.33 10.93
C GLY A 260 15.79 7.11 11.24
N TYR A 261 16.68 7.42 10.30
CA TYR A 261 18.13 7.38 10.53
C TYR A 261 18.56 8.34 11.65
N TRP A 262 18.03 9.56 11.64
CA TRP A 262 18.33 10.54 12.66
C TRP A 262 17.84 10.14 14.06
N ILE A 263 16.65 9.54 14.15
CA ILE A 263 16.11 8.99 15.41
C ILE A 263 17.00 7.86 15.94
N ASP A 264 17.46 6.96 15.07
CA ASP A 264 18.32 5.84 15.44
C ASP A 264 19.72 6.33 15.87
N ASP A 265 20.32 7.28 15.14
CA ASP A 265 21.59 7.92 15.47
C ASP A 265 21.51 8.65 16.83
N ALA A 266 20.40 9.38 17.09
CA ALA A 266 20.19 10.06 18.35
C ALA A 266 19.99 9.10 19.54
N ARG A 267 19.47 7.88 19.30
CA ARG A 267 19.30 6.86 20.33
C ARG A 267 20.60 6.17 20.71
N THR A 268 21.54 6.08 19.77
CA THR A 268 22.81 5.36 19.95
C THR A 268 23.93 6.24 20.54
N ARG A 269 23.72 7.57 20.56
CA ARG A 269 24.62 8.56 21.22
C ARG A 269 24.25 8.75 22.68
#